data_f52b6bf9e5d314853647f2fca32e886f
#
_entry.id   f52b6bf9e5d314853647f2fca32e886f
#
_cell.length_a   1.000
_cell.length_b   1.000
_cell.length_c   1.000
_cell.angle_alpha   90.00
_cell.angle_beta   90.00
_cell.angle_gamma   90.00
#
_symmetry.space_group_name_H-M   'P 1'
#
loop_
_entity.id
_entity.type
_entity.pdbx_description
1 polymer ?
#
loop_
_entity_poly.entity_id
_entity_poly.type
_entity_poly.pdbx_seq_one_letter_code
_entity_poly.pdbx_strand_id
1 'polypeptide(L)'
;MDDRPIGIFDSGVGGLTGLKALLRLLPGEDYVFFADTGRMPYGPRPQEELRAIALQDMDSLASFGVKAILSAWGTISSAAHRELATYPVPAYGVLHPAVAAMAAVGGDAPLGVIATSASIESGQFTAPLRALCPGREIVGLACPEFAPMIEAGHIAPDDPVLREAVSRALAPLRGKRFEALLLGCTHYGVIEAAIRSELGDVPLLSAADCGAAALAEHLKAHGMTNGRADGGSARFVISSDPAPFDAFASRYLEIGPVRAERVPVMEL
;
A
#
# COMPACT_ATOMS: atom_id res chain seq x y z
N MET A 1 -7.86 -23.84 10.54
CA MET A 1 -8.52 -22.53 10.78
C MET A 1 -7.74 -21.81 11.86
N ASP A 2 -7.50 -20.52 11.71
CA ASP A 2 -6.76 -19.68 12.65
C ASP A 2 -7.55 -18.38 12.83
N ASP A 3 -8.05 -18.13 14.03
CA ASP A 3 -8.92 -16.98 14.37
C ASP A 3 -8.16 -15.73 14.82
N ARG A 4 -6.82 -15.81 14.86
CA ARG A 4 -5.99 -14.65 15.15
C ARG A 4 -6.15 -13.58 14.06
N PRO A 5 -6.01 -12.29 14.37
CA PRO A 5 -6.17 -11.22 13.40
C PRO A 5 -5.01 -11.16 12.38
N ILE A 6 -5.24 -10.47 11.28
CA ILE A 6 -4.20 -10.07 10.32
C ILE A 6 -3.70 -8.68 10.69
N GLY A 7 -2.38 -8.50 10.80
CA GLY A 7 -1.74 -7.21 11.03
C GLY A 7 -1.49 -6.48 9.71
N ILE A 8 -1.71 -5.17 9.71
CA ILE A 8 -1.33 -4.29 8.60
C ILE A 8 -0.61 -3.09 9.17
N PHE A 9 0.51 -2.67 8.57
CA PHE A 9 1.16 -1.41 8.98
C PHE A 9 1.56 -0.55 7.80
N ASP A 10 1.55 0.77 8.03
CA ASP A 10 1.99 1.81 7.10
C ASP A 10 2.43 3.06 7.88
N SER A 11 3.03 4.01 7.19
CA SER A 11 3.37 5.33 7.72
C SER A 11 2.16 6.21 8.05
N GLY A 12 1.00 5.97 7.42
CA GLY A 12 -0.17 6.83 7.52
C GLY A 12 -1.43 6.26 6.90
N VAL A 13 -2.17 7.10 6.18
CA VAL A 13 -3.47 6.72 5.59
C VAL A 13 -3.34 5.88 4.32
N GLY A 14 -2.16 5.89 3.67
CA GLY A 14 -1.94 5.14 2.43
C GLY A 14 -2.20 3.65 2.57
N GLY A 15 -1.79 3.06 3.69
CA GLY A 15 -1.98 1.63 3.97
C GLY A 15 -3.43 1.18 4.11
N LEU A 16 -4.36 2.12 4.29
CA LEU A 16 -5.80 1.80 4.28
C LEU A 16 -6.26 1.20 2.94
N THR A 17 -5.54 1.44 1.85
CA THR A 17 -5.78 0.78 0.56
C THR A 17 -5.55 -0.72 0.66
N GLY A 18 -4.48 -1.15 1.34
CA GLY A 18 -4.21 -2.56 1.61
C GLY A 18 -5.26 -3.19 2.54
N LEU A 19 -5.68 -2.49 3.59
CA LEU A 19 -6.77 -2.94 4.45
C LEU A 19 -8.08 -3.07 3.65
N LYS A 20 -8.45 -2.08 2.84
CA LYS A 20 -9.66 -2.13 2.00
C LYS A 20 -9.64 -3.31 1.03
N ALA A 21 -8.49 -3.62 0.46
CA ALA A 21 -8.31 -4.80 -0.38
C ALA A 21 -8.49 -6.10 0.41
N LEU A 22 -7.91 -6.22 1.61
CA LEU A 22 -8.06 -7.39 2.47
C LEU A 22 -9.49 -7.58 2.96
N LEU A 23 -10.19 -6.52 3.37
CA LEU A 23 -11.61 -6.56 3.75
C LEU A 23 -12.49 -7.14 2.63
N ARG A 24 -12.15 -6.86 1.37
CA ARG A 24 -12.84 -7.40 0.20
C ARG A 24 -12.47 -8.86 -0.08
N LEU A 25 -11.19 -9.25 0.07
CA LEU A 25 -10.67 -10.58 -0.26
C LEU A 25 -10.96 -11.61 0.84
N LEU A 26 -10.99 -11.17 2.09
CA LEU A 26 -11.12 -11.96 3.31
C LEU A 26 -12.07 -11.28 4.30
N PRO A 27 -13.36 -11.10 3.96
CA PRO A 27 -14.31 -10.30 4.76
C PRO A 27 -14.58 -10.88 6.15
N GLY A 28 -14.31 -12.16 6.37
CA GLY A 28 -14.50 -12.84 7.66
C GLY A 28 -13.30 -12.72 8.62
N GLU A 29 -12.19 -12.11 8.23
CA GLU A 29 -11.01 -11.97 9.08
C GLU A 29 -11.11 -10.77 10.01
N ASP A 30 -10.45 -10.87 11.17
CA ASP A 30 -10.19 -9.73 12.03
C ASP A 30 -8.86 -9.07 11.64
N TYR A 31 -8.77 -7.75 11.83
CA TYR A 31 -7.63 -6.96 11.41
C TYR A 31 -7.12 -6.07 12.54
N VAL A 32 -5.80 -5.87 12.60
CA VAL A 32 -5.15 -4.82 13.39
C VAL A 32 -4.38 -3.93 12.41
N PHE A 33 -4.80 -2.69 12.26
CA PHE A 33 -4.12 -1.70 11.43
C PHE A 33 -3.29 -0.79 12.31
N PHE A 34 -1.99 -0.70 12.05
CA PHE A 34 -1.06 0.18 12.73
C PHE A 34 -0.56 1.27 11.79
N ALA A 35 -0.85 2.55 12.11
CA ALA A 35 -0.34 3.71 11.41
C ALA A 35 0.78 4.38 12.21
N ASP A 36 2.01 4.27 11.73
CA ASP A 36 3.17 4.87 12.40
C ASP A 36 3.39 6.33 11.99
N THR A 37 2.40 7.16 12.26
CA THR A 37 2.40 8.59 11.90
C THR A 37 3.31 9.45 12.78
N GLY A 38 3.66 8.98 13.97
CA GLY A 38 4.47 9.73 14.94
C GLY A 38 5.93 9.91 14.54
N ARG A 39 6.44 9.08 13.63
CA ARG A 39 7.82 9.15 13.13
C ARG A 39 7.97 9.78 11.74
N MET A 40 6.88 10.23 11.13
CA MET A 40 6.94 10.93 9.83
C MET A 40 7.84 12.19 9.89
N PRO A 41 8.57 12.55 8.81
CA PRO A 41 8.60 11.93 7.49
C PRO A 41 9.62 10.77 7.39
N TYR A 42 9.35 9.79 6.53
CA TYR A 42 10.19 8.62 6.34
C TYR A 42 11.11 8.69 5.11
N GLY A 43 10.68 9.42 4.08
CA GLY A 43 11.41 9.47 2.81
C GLY A 43 12.91 9.81 2.90
N PRO A 44 13.33 10.77 3.74
CA PRO A 44 14.74 11.15 3.88
C PRO A 44 15.55 10.24 4.82
N ARG A 45 14.93 9.24 5.49
CA ARG A 45 15.63 8.42 6.49
C ARG A 45 16.59 7.42 5.85
N PRO A 46 17.74 7.12 6.51
CA PRO A 46 18.64 6.06 6.10
C PRO A 46 17.96 4.69 6.04
N GLN A 47 18.43 3.82 5.15
CA GLN A 47 17.84 2.47 5.02
C GLN A 47 17.93 1.64 6.30
N GLU A 48 19.00 1.81 7.08
CA GLU A 48 19.18 1.11 8.37
C GLU A 48 18.10 1.50 9.38
N GLU A 49 17.80 2.80 9.46
CA GLU A 49 16.73 3.32 10.31
C GLU A 49 15.34 2.80 9.85
N LEU A 50 15.09 2.78 8.55
CA LEU A 50 13.85 2.22 8.00
C LEU A 50 13.68 0.72 8.32
N ARG A 51 14.77 -0.06 8.33
CA ARG A 51 14.75 -1.46 8.75
C ARG A 51 14.43 -1.62 10.23
N ALA A 52 15.07 -0.80 11.09
CA ALA A 52 14.79 -0.81 12.52
C ALA A 52 13.32 -0.46 12.81
N ILE A 53 12.78 0.55 12.12
CA ILE A 53 11.36 0.93 12.21
C ILE A 53 10.46 -0.24 11.78
N ALA A 54 10.77 -0.88 10.65
CA ALA A 54 9.98 -2.01 10.17
C ALA A 54 9.91 -3.16 11.19
N LEU A 55 11.04 -3.49 11.84
CA LEU A 55 11.08 -4.51 12.88
C LEU A 55 10.22 -4.11 14.08
N GLN A 56 10.33 -2.87 14.55
CA GLN A 56 9.53 -2.38 15.68
C GLN A 56 8.03 -2.37 15.37
N ASP A 57 7.64 -2.00 14.14
CA ASP A 57 6.23 -2.01 13.71
C ASP A 57 5.69 -3.45 13.64
N MET A 58 6.51 -4.39 13.13
CA MET A 58 6.16 -5.80 13.12
C MET A 58 6.07 -6.38 14.54
N ASP A 59 6.99 -6.03 15.44
CA ASP A 59 6.95 -6.45 16.84
C ASP A 59 5.72 -5.88 17.56
N SER A 60 5.37 -4.63 17.28
CA SER A 60 4.15 -4.01 17.78
C SER A 60 2.91 -4.79 17.34
N LEU A 61 2.81 -5.13 16.05
CA LEU A 61 1.72 -5.96 15.55
C LEU A 61 1.73 -7.37 16.13
N ALA A 62 2.91 -8.00 16.26
CA ALA A 62 3.03 -9.32 16.86
C ALA A 62 2.53 -9.37 18.31
N SER A 63 2.66 -8.27 19.07
CA SER A 63 2.14 -8.15 20.44
C SER A 63 0.61 -8.24 20.50
N PHE A 64 -0.10 -7.95 19.40
CA PHE A 64 -1.55 -8.17 19.27
C PHE A 64 -1.91 -9.61 18.86
N GLY A 65 -0.93 -10.51 18.76
CA GLY A 65 -1.14 -11.92 18.44
C GLY A 65 -1.55 -12.15 16.97
N VAL A 66 -1.12 -11.32 16.05
CA VAL A 66 -1.47 -11.46 14.63
C VAL A 66 -0.90 -12.75 14.01
N LYS A 67 -1.63 -13.37 13.10
CA LYS A 67 -1.20 -14.60 12.40
C LYS A 67 -0.37 -14.33 11.14
N ALA A 68 -0.50 -13.15 10.57
CA ALA A 68 0.24 -12.72 9.39
C ALA A 68 0.26 -11.19 9.32
N ILE A 69 1.22 -10.62 8.58
CA ILE A 69 1.43 -9.17 8.49
C ILE A 69 1.49 -8.73 7.02
N LEU A 70 0.79 -7.64 6.69
CA LEU A 70 0.96 -6.89 5.45
C LEU A 70 1.67 -5.58 5.75
N SER A 71 2.89 -5.41 5.23
CA SER A 71 3.51 -4.10 5.10
C SER A 71 2.89 -3.37 3.92
N ALA A 72 1.86 -2.58 4.17
CA ALA A 72 1.20 -1.77 3.15
C ALA A 72 1.98 -0.48 2.88
N TRP A 73 3.30 -0.56 2.82
CA TRP A 73 4.21 0.56 2.77
C TRP A 73 5.35 0.31 1.78
N GLY A 74 5.31 1.00 0.63
CA GLY A 74 6.28 0.77 -0.45
C GLY A 74 7.73 1.01 -0.05
N THR A 75 8.02 2.05 0.73
CA THR A 75 9.37 2.37 1.21
C THR A 75 9.93 1.25 2.10
N ILE A 76 9.16 0.78 3.07
CA ILE A 76 9.54 -0.32 3.95
C ILE A 76 9.63 -1.64 3.18
N SER A 77 8.68 -1.92 2.28
CA SER A 77 8.71 -3.13 1.46
C SER A 77 9.99 -3.25 0.62
N SER A 78 10.60 -2.12 0.28
CA SER A 78 11.90 -2.07 -0.40
C SER A 78 13.07 -2.16 0.59
N ALA A 79 13.08 -1.31 1.61
CA ALA A 79 14.20 -1.18 2.54
C ALA A 79 14.39 -2.41 3.46
N ALA A 80 13.28 -3.03 3.89
CA ALA A 80 13.25 -4.12 4.88
C ALA A 80 12.74 -5.46 4.29
N HIS A 81 12.98 -5.71 2.99
CA HIS A 81 12.49 -6.92 2.33
C HIS A 81 13.03 -8.23 2.95
N ARG A 82 14.26 -8.21 3.47
CA ARG A 82 14.87 -9.36 4.16
C ARG A 82 14.22 -9.61 5.50
N GLU A 83 14.05 -8.55 6.27
CA GLU A 83 13.41 -8.55 7.58
C GLU A 83 11.97 -9.08 7.47
N LEU A 84 11.21 -8.61 6.47
CA LEU A 84 9.87 -9.15 6.17
C LEU A 84 9.92 -10.65 5.85
N ALA A 85 10.85 -11.08 5.00
CA ALA A 85 10.95 -12.46 4.57
C ALA A 85 11.40 -13.45 5.66
N THR A 86 12.09 -12.96 6.70
CA THR A 86 12.64 -13.79 7.78
C THR A 86 11.94 -13.57 9.12
N TYR A 87 10.92 -12.73 9.15
CA TYR A 87 10.18 -12.46 10.39
C TYR A 87 9.41 -13.73 10.84
N PRO A 88 9.34 -14.02 12.17
CA PRO A 88 8.71 -15.25 12.66
C PRO A 88 7.22 -15.39 12.30
N VAL A 89 6.50 -14.25 12.20
CA VAL A 89 5.14 -14.22 11.67
C VAL A 89 5.21 -13.98 10.15
N PRO A 90 4.50 -14.76 9.32
CA PRO A 90 4.49 -14.54 7.86
C PRO A 90 4.21 -13.07 7.52
N ALA A 91 5.17 -12.41 6.86
CA ALA A 91 5.06 -10.99 6.53
C ALA A 91 5.25 -10.74 5.03
N TYR A 92 4.37 -9.94 4.46
CA TYR A 92 4.32 -9.60 3.04
C TYR A 92 4.45 -8.10 2.84
N GLY A 93 5.31 -7.70 1.90
CA GLY A 93 5.36 -6.32 1.42
C GLY A 93 4.57 -6.17 0.11
N VAL A 94 4.36 -4.94 -0.31
CA VAL A 94 3.61 -4.63 -1.54
C VAL A 94 4.49 -4.64 -2.80
N LEU A 95 5.82 -4.51 -2.68
CA LEU A 95 6.72 -4.32 -3.81
C LEU A 95 6.82 -5.56 -4.73
N HIS A 96 7.23 -6.70 -4.17
CA HIS A 96 7.46 -7.91 -4.96
C HIS A 96 6.19 -8.45 -5.62
N PRO A 97 5.03 -8.53 -4.91
CA PRO A 97 3.78 -8.93 -5.54
C PRO A 97 3.37 -8.00 -6.69
N ALA A 98 3.57 -6.69 -6.53
CA ALA A 98 3.25 -5.72 -7.58
C ALA A 98 4.14 -5.91 -8.83
N VAL A 99 5.45 -6.11 -8.63
CA VAL A 99 6.39 -6.40 -9.73
C VAL A 99 6.01 -7.69 -10.44
N ALA A 100 5.70 -8.76 -9.70
CA ALA A 100 5.30 -10.04 -10.26
C ALA A 100 3.99 -9.93 -11.06
N ALA A 101 2.99 -9.24 -10.52
CA ALA A 101 1.71 -9.01 -11.19
C ALA A 101 1.89 -8.20 -12.49
N MET A 102 2.70 -7.13 -12.45
CA MET A 102 3.01 -6.33 -13.64
C MET A 102 3.77 -7.14 -14.70
N ALA A 103 4.75 -7.96 -14.30
CA ALA A 103 5.50 -8.79 -15.22
C ALA A 103 4.64 -9.87 -15.89
N ALA A 104 3.57 -10.32 -15.23
CA ALA A 104 2.62 -11.29 -15.76
C ALA A 104 1.61 -10.69 -16.76
N VAL A 105 1.56 -9.35 -16.89
CA VAL A 105 0.69 -8.69 -17.88
C VAL A 105 1.17 -9.03 -19.28
N GLY A 106 0.31 -9.65 -20.08
CA GLY A 106 0.59 -9.97 -21.50
C GLY A 106 0.67 -8.72 -22.38
N GLY A 107 0.89 -8.94 -23.70
CA GLY A 107 0.97 -7.88 -24.70
C GLY A 107 2.37 -7.27 -24.85
N ASP A 108 2.51 -6.38 -25.85
CA ASP A 108 3.79 -5.81 -26.27
C ASP A 108 3.90 -4.29 -25.99
N ALA A 109 2.79 -3.65 -25.62
CA ALA A 109 2.83 -2.23 -25.29
C ALA A 109 3.60 -1.97 -23.98
N PRO A 110 4.09 -0.74 -23.74
CA PRO A 110 4.79 -0.38 -22.53
C PRO A 110 4.05 -0.73 -21.24
N LEU A 111 4.81 -1.02 -20.19
CA LEU A 111 4.33 -1.01 -18.81
C LEU A 111 4.68 0.32 -18.15
N GLY A 112 3.70 0.93 -17.51
CA GLY A 112 3.89 2.18 -16.78
C GLY A 112 3.99 1.96 -15.27
N VAL A 113 4.74 2.83 -14.59
CA VAL A 113 4.79 2.91 -13.12
C VAL A 113 4.69 4.36 -12.71
N ILE A 114 3.72 4.72 -11.92
CA ILE A 114 3.68 6.00 -11.22
C ILE A 114 3.96 5.78 -9.73
N ALA A 115 4.85 6.58 -9.16
CA ALA A 115 5.26 6.43 -7.77
C ALA A 115 5.83 7.76 -7.21
N THR A 116 6.28 7.75 -5.95
CA THR A 116 7.02 8.88 -5.36
C THR A 116 8.37 9.07 -6.07
N SER A 117 8.96 10.28 -5.97
CA SER A 117 10.29 10.54 -6.55
C SER A 117 11.32 9.52 -6.08
N ALA A 118 11.41 9.26 -4.78
CA ALA A 118 12.34 8.29 -4.22
C ALA A 118 12.16 6.88 -4.81
N SER A 119 10.91 6.45 -5.03
CA SER A 119 10.61 5.14 -5.61
C SER A 119 11.00 5.04 -7.09
N ILE A 120 10.86 6.12 -7.85
CA ILE A 120 11.27 6.17 -9.27
C ILE A 120 12.79 6.26 -9.39
N GLU A 121 13.43 7.14 -8.62
CA GLU A 121 14.88 7.34 -8.61
C GLU A 121 15.65 6.08 -8.17
N SER A 122 15.17 5.38 -7.16
CA SER A 122 15.76 4.11 -6.73
C SER A 122 15.57 2.98 -7.73
N GLY A 123 14.63 3.10 -8.67
CA GLY A 123 14.31 2.07 -9.64
C GLY A 123 13.67 0.81 -9.03
N GLN A 124 13.20 0.84 -7.81
CA GLN A 124 12.73 -0.34 -7.07
C GLN A 124 11.63 -1.15 -7.80
N PHE A 125 10.80 -0.49 -8.62
CA PHE A 125 9.82 -1.16 -9.48
C PHE A 125 10.36 -1.36 -10.90
N THR A 126 10.98 -0.32 -11.47
CA THR A 126 11.34 -0.32 -12.89
C THR A 126 12.53 -1.21 -13.23
N ALA A 127 13.52 -1.34 -12.33
CA ALA A 127 14.67 -2.20 -12.56
C ALA A 127 14.30 -3.70 -12.60
N PRO A 128 13.57 -4.26 -11.61
CA PRO A 128 13.14 -5.65 -11.68
C PRO A 128 12.15 -5.90 -12.84
N LEU A 129 11.28 -4.94 -13.20
CA LEU A 129 10.41 -5.10 -14.37
C LEU A 129 11.21 -5.19 -15.66
N ARG A 130 12.26 -4.36 -15.86
CA ARG A 130 13.14 -4.48 -17.01
C ARG A 130 13.87 -5.81 -17.09
N ALA A 131 14.23 -6.37 -15.92
CA ALA A 131 14.88 -7.69 -15.86
C ALA A 131 13.93 -8.83 -16.21
N LEU A 132 12.67 -8.75 -15.74
CA LEU A 132 11.65 -9.79 -15.96
C LEU A 132 10.98 -9.71 -17.34
N CYS A 133 10.95 -8.53 -17.96
CA CYS A 133 10.32 -8.26 -19.25
C CYS A 133 11.35 -7.73 -20.26
N PRO A 134 12.36 -8.52 -20.67
CA PRO A 134 13.39 -8.06 -21.58
C PRO A 134 12.78 -7.65 -22.93
N GLY A 135 13.20 -6.48 -23.42
CA GLY A 135 12.71 -5.91 -24.69
C GLY A 135 11.40 -5.10 -24.56
N ARG A 136 10.75 -5.12 -23.41
CA ARG A 136 9.55 -4.31 -23.17
C ARG A 136 9.92 -2.93 -22.60
N GLU A 137 9.30 -1.89 -23.12
CA GLU A 137 9.49 -0.54 -22.57
C GLU A 137 8.86 -0.43 -21.17
N ILE A 138 9.63 0.04 -20.20
CA ILE A 138 9.17 0.31 -18.82
C ILE A 138 9.29 1.82 -18.58
N VAL A 139 8.14 2.47 -18.45
CA VAL A 139 8.03 3.93 -18.25
C VAL A 139 7.77 4.22 -16.78
N GLY A 140 8.70 4.92 -16.12
CA GLY A 140 8.51 5.41 -14.75
C GLY A 140 8.18 6.91 -14.75
N LEU A 141 7.22 7.33 -13.95
CA LEU A 141 6.85 8.73 -13.74
C LEU A 141 6.71 9.03 -12.26
N ALA A 142 7.44 10.03 -11.77
CA ALA A 142 7.31 10.52 -10.40
C ALA A 142 6.09 11.45 -10.27
N CYS A 143 5.26 11.22 -9.23
CA CYS A 143 4.12 12.05 -8.88
C CYS A 143 4.20 12.47 -7.40
N PRO A 144 5.20 13.31 -7.02
CA PRO A 144 5.51 13.59 -5.62
C PRO A 144 4.40 14.32 -4.87
N GLU A 145 3.53 15.03 -5.54
CA GLU A 145 2.45 15.81 -4.94
C GLU A 145 1.24 14.98 -4.51
N PHE A 146 1.08 13.73 -5.02
CA PHE A 146 -0.12 12.95 -4.73
C PHE A 146 -0.22 12.53 -3.27
N ALA A 147 0.85 11.99 -2.66
CA ALA A 147 0.77 11.54 -1.28
C ALA A 147 0.51 12.69 -0.28
N PRO A 148 1.22 13.84 -0.31
CA PRO A 148 0.89 14.97 0.56
C PRO A 148 -0.52 15.51 0.37
N MET A 149 -1.03 15.55 -0.85
CA MET A 149 -2.37 16.00 -1.17
C MET A 149 -3.45 15.07 -0.59
N ILE A 150 -3.23 13.76 -0.70
CA ILE A 150 -4.12 12.74 -0.13
C ILE A 150 -4.12 12.84 1.40
N GLU A 151 -2.95 12.97 2.03
CA GLU A 151 -2.85 13.19 3.48
C GLU A 151 -3.57 14.49 3.93
N ALA A 152 -3.58 15.52 3.09
CA ALA A 152 -4.36 16.75 3.31
C ALA A 152 -5.89 16.57 3.10
N GLY A 153 -6.34 15.37 2.67
CA GLY A 153 -7.75 15.04 2.52
C GLY A 153 -8.37 15.36 1.15
N HIS A 154 -7.57 15.73 0.14
CA HIS A 154 -8.03 15.92 -1.24
C HIS A 154 -8.19 14.56 -1.93
N ILE A 155 -9.31 13.89 -1.72
CA ILE A 155 -9.57 12.53 -2.23
C ILE A 155 -10.90 12.38 -3.00
N ALA A 156 -11.76 13.39 -2.95
CA ALA A 156 -13.03 13.34 -3.69
C ALA A 156 -12.77 13.49 -5.20
N PRO A 157 -13.37 12.65 -6.06
CA PRO A 157 -13.11 12.69 -7.51
C PRO A 157 -13.49 14.03 -8.17
N ASP A 158 -14.36 14.80 -7.56
CA ASP A 158 -14.80 16.13 -8.00
C ASP A 158 -14.01 17.29 -7.37
N ASP A 159 -13.06 17.00 -6.47
CA ASP A 159 -12.20 18.01 -5.87
C ASP A 159 -11.33 18.69 -6.95
N PRO A 160 -11.45 20.01 -7.16
CA PRO A 160 -10.71 20.71 -8.18
C PRO A 160 -9.20 20.69 -7.97
N VAL A 161 -8.74 20.69 -6.70
CA VAL A 161 -7.30 20.59 -6.36
C VAL A 161 -6.74 19.25 -6.80
N LEU A 162 -7.46 18.16 -6.49
CA LEU A 162 -7.09 16.81 -6.92
C LEU A 162 -7.04 16.71 -8.43
N ARG A 163 -8.08 17.17 -9.12
CA ARG A 163 -8.19 17.06 -10.58
C ARG A 163 -7.08 17.82 -11.29
N GLU A 164 -6.76 19.03 -10.84
CA GLU A 164 -5.68 19.82 -11.41
C GLU A 164 -4.32 19.14 -11.20
N ALA A 165 -4.05 18.66 -9.99
CA ALA A 165 -2.81 17.98 -9.67
C ALA A 165 -2.64 16.68 -10.49
N VAL A 166 -3.68 15.85 -10.59
CA VAL A 166 -3.65 14.62 -11.39
C VAL A 166 -3.44 14.95 -12.87
N SER A 167 -4.17 15.90 -13.40
CA SER A 167 -4.07 16.33 -14.81
C SER A 167 -2.67 16.83 -15.15
N ARG A 168 -2.08 17.64 -14.30
CA ARG A 168 -0.70 18.16 -14.46
C ARG A 168 0.35 17.06 -14.36
N ALA A 169 0.28 16.24 -13.31
CA ALA A 169 1.28 15.19 -13.07
C ALA A 169 1.27 14.10 -14.15
N LEU A 170 0.09 13.71 -14.64
CA LEU A 170 -0.07 12.66 -15.63
C LEU A 170 0.01 13.14 -17.08
N ALA A 171 0.15 14.45 -17.34
CA ALA A 171 0.29 15.00 -18.69
C ALA A 171 1.33 14.27 -19.57
N PRO A 172 2.52 13.83 -19.05
CA PRO A 172 3.50 13.09 -19.86
C PRO A 172 3.02 11.72 -20.34
N LEU A 173 1.95 11.15 -19.74
CA LEU A 173 1.40 9.84 -20.09
C LEU A 173 0.19 9.94 -21.02
N ARG A 174 -0.39 11.12 -21.22
CA ARG A 174 -1.57 11.30 -22.08
C ARG A 174 -1.33 10.82 -23.49
N GLY A 175 -2.31 10.10 -24.03
CA GLY A 175 -2.24 9.59 -25.41
C GLY A 175 -1.25 8.45 -25.61
N LYS A 176 -0.51 8.04 -24.58
CA LYS A 176 0.32 6.85 -24.64
C LYS A 176 -0.51 5.61 -24.35
N ARG A 177 -0.28 4.55 -25.13
CA ARG A 177 -0.86 3.25 -24.86
C ARG A 177 0.01 2.50 -23.85
N PHE A 178 -0.60 1.96 -22.82
CA PHE A 178 0.03 1.04 -21.87
C PHE A 178 -0.77 -0.27 -21.82
N GLU A 179 -0.10 -1.41 -21.64
CA GLU A 179 -0.81 -2.64 -21.28
C GLU A 179 -1.30 -2.60 -19.84
N ALA A 180 -0.53 -1.99 -18.95
CA ALA A 180 -0.93 -1.69 -17.59
C ALA A 180 -0.11 -0.54 -17.01
N LEU A 181 -0.68 0.14 -16.01
CA LEU A 181 -0.02 1.16 -15.20
C LEU A 181 -0.07 0.76 -13.73
N LEU A 182 1.09 0.67 -13.10
CA LEU A 182 1.21 0.38 -11.66
C LEU A 182 1.10 1.67 -10.85
N LEU A 183 0.18 1.67 -9.89
CA LEU A 183 0.14 2.61 -8.78
C LEU A 183 1.15 2.16 -7.72
N GLY A 184 2.42 2.60 -7.87
CA GLY A 184 3.55 2.15 -7.06
C GLY A 184 3.67 2.81 -5.68
N CYS A 185 2.69 3.62 -5.30
CA CYS A 185 2.55 4.15 -3.95
C CYS A 185 1.16 3.79 -3.42
N THR A 186 1.09 3.32 -2.18
CA THR A 186 -0.17 2.88 -1.56
C THR A 186 -1.21 4.00 -1.50
N HIS A 187 -0.80 5.23 -1.30
CA HIS A 187 -1.68 6.40 -1.35
C HIS A 187 -2.43 6.53 -2.68
N TYR A 188 -1.81 6.17 -3.81
CA TYR A 188 -2.40 6.45 -5.13
C TYR A 188 -3.66 5.62 -5.42
N GLY A 189 -3.83 4.49 -4.75
CA GLY A 189 -5.08 3.74 -4.77
C GLY A 189 -6.28 4.50 -4.20
N VAL A 190 -6.04 5.48 -3.31
CA VAL A 190 -7.11 6.34 -2.76
C VAL A 190 -7.74 7.23 -3.86
N ILE A 191 -6.91 7.67 -4.80
CA ILE A 191 -7.32 8.56 -5.91
C ILE A 191 -7.40 7.84 -7.26
N GLU A 192 -7.51 6.52 -7.27
CA GLU A 192 -7.54 5.70 -8.49
C GLU A 192 -8.62 6.19 -9.47
N ALA A 193 -9.80 6.58 -8.98
CA ALA A 193 -10.87 7.09 -9.81
C ALA A 193 -10.47 8.36 -10.59
N ALA A 194 -9.74 9.28 -9.96
CA ALA A 194 -9.24 10.49 -10.62
C ALA A 194 -8.14 10.17 -11.65
N ILE A 195 -7.22 9.25 -11.32
CA ILE A 195 -6.19 8.77 -12.24
C ILE A 195 -6.82 8.10 -13.46
N ARG A 196 -7.82 7.24 -13.25
CA ARG A 196 -8.57 6.56 -14.32
C ARG A 196 -9.33 7.55 -15.20
N SER A 197 -9.94 8.57 -14.61
CA SER A 197 -10.62 9.63 -15.37
C SER A 197 -9.66 10.42 -16.27
N GLU A 198 -8.41 10.59 -15.87
CA GLU A 198 -7.39 11.33 -16.65
C GLU A 198 -6.78 10.49 -17.78
N LEU A 199 -6.53 9.19 -17.53
CA LEU A 199 -5.82 8.32 -18.47
C LEU A 199 -6.73 7.42 -19.30
N GLY A 200 -8.05 7.39 -19.01
CA GLY A 200 -9.02 6.54 -19.72
C GLY A 200 -8.87 5.05 -19.39
N ASP A 201 -9.04 4.19 -20.39
CA ASP A 201 -9.14 2.73 -20.22
C ASP A 201 -7.80 2.01 -20.02
N VAL A 202 -6.78 2.67 -19.47
CA VAL A 202 -5.53 2.02 -19.11
C VAL A 202 -5.76 1.08 -17.92
N PRO A 203 -5.42 -0.22 -18.02
CA PRO A 203 -5.51 -1.12 -16.88
C PRO A 203 -4.62 -0.65 -15.74
N LEU A 204 -5.20 -0.42 -14.55
CA LEU A 204 -4.48 -0.01 -13.35
C LEU A 204 -4.27 -1.19 -12.43
N LEU A 205 -3.04 -1.38 -11.94
CA LEU A 205 -2.70 -2.28 -10.85
C LEU A 205 -2.28 -1.44 -9.64
N SER A 206 -2.81 -1.77 -8.46
CA SER A 206 -2.38 -1.16 -7.21
C SER A 206 -1.36 -2.04 -6.50
N ALA A 207 -0.23 -1.47 -6.08
CA ALA A 207 0.77 -2.21 -5.30
C ALA A 207 0.17 -2.75 -3.99
N ALA A 208 -0.73 -2.00 -3.36
CA ALA A 208 -1.44 -2.43 -2.15
C ALA A 208 -2.35 -3.63 -2.40
N ASP A 209 -3.13 -3.62 -3.51
CA ASP A 209 -3.99 -4.74 -3.89
C ASP A 209 -3.16 -6.00 -4.20
N CYS A 210 -2.03 -5.85 -4.89
CA CYS A 210 -1.13 -6.97 -5.18
C CYS A 210 -0.57 -7.59 -3.89
N GLY A 211 -0.13 -6.78 -2.93
CA GLY A 211 0.34 -7.25 -1.62
C GLY A 211 -0.76 -7.95 -0.82
N ALA A 212 -1.94 -7.38 -0.79
CA ALA A 212 -3.12 -7.95 -0.13
C ALA A 212 -3.52 -9.30 -0.75
N ALA A 213 -3.51 -9.40 -2.08
CA ALA A 213 -3.81 -10.64 -2.80
C ALA A 213 -2.78 -11.74 -2.48
N ALA A 214 -1.48 -11.42 -2.51
CA ALA A 214 -0.42 -12.38 -2.18
C ALA A 214 -0.55 -12.91 -0.74
N LEU A 215 -0.86 -12.03 0.22
CA LEU A 215 -1.11 -12.46 1.60
C LEU A 215 -2.37 -13.34 1.70
N ALA A 216 -3.46 -12.95 1.05
CA ALA A 216 -4.70 -13.73 1.05
C ALA A 216 -4.52 -15.13 0.44
N GLU A 217 -3.77 -15.23 -0.64
CA GLU A 217 -3.40 -16.52 -1.26
C GLU A 217 -2.58 -17.39 -0.30
N HIS A 218 -1.58 -16.80 0.38
CA HIS A 218 -0.79 -17.51 1.37
C HIS A 218 -1.68 -18.07 2.48
N LEU A 219 -2.54 -17.26 3.06
CA LEU A 219 -3.43 -17.71 4.15
C LEU A 219 -4.37 -18.84 3.71
N LYS A 220 -4.94 -18.75 2.50
CA LYS A 220 -5.79 -19.79 1.93
C LYS A 220 -5.01 -21.09 1.69
N ALA A 221 -3.83 -20.99 1.08
CA ALA A 221 -2.99 -22.15 0.74
C ALA A 221 -2.52 -22.92 1.99
N HIS A 222 -2.33 -22.23 3.13
CA HIS A 222 -1.87 -22.85 4.38
C HIS A 222 -3.01 -23.12 5.38
N GLY A 223 -4.28 -22.95 4.99
CA GLY A 223 -5.43 -23.20 5.87
C GLY A 223 -5.48 -22.27 7.08
N MET A 224 -4.93 -21.06 6.96
CA MET A 224 -4.81 -20.06 8.03
C MET A 224 -5.98 -19.08 8.07
N THR A 225 -6.97 -19.21 7.21
CA THR A 225 -8.18 -18.39 7.27
C THR A 225 -9.07 -18.81 8.45
N ASN A 226 -9.81 -17.88 9.05
CA ASN A 226 -10.68 -18.17 10.20
C ASN A 226 -11.96 -18.94 9.84
N GLY A 227 -12.31 -19.02 8.57
CA GLY A 227 -13.48 -19.77 8.07
C GLY A 227 -14.83 -19.06 8.25
N ARG A 228 -14.88 -17.84 8.79
CA ARG A 228 -16.10 -17.02 8.79
C ARG A 228 -16.39 -16.50 7.38
N ALA A 229 -17.64 -16.45 6.98
CA ALA A 229 -18.03 -15.95 5.67
C ALA A 229 -17.98 -14.41 5.62
N ASP A 230 -18.30 -13.77 6.73
CA ASP A 230 -18.37 -12.32 6.91
C ASP A 230 -18.22 -11.94 8.39
N GLY A 231 -18.35 -10.67 8.72
CA GLY A 231 -18.43 -10.19 10.09
C GLY A 231 -17.09 -10.06 10.80
N GLY A 232 -15.99 -9.94 10.05
CA GLY A 232 -14.69 -9.56 10.61
C GLY A 232 -14.70 -8.14 11.18
N SER A 233 -13.77 -7.85 12.07
CA SER A 233 -13.59 -6.54 12.71
C SER A 233 -12.24 -5.92 12.35
N ALA A 234 -12.12 -4.60 12.46
CA ALA A 234 -10.84 -3.91 12.30
C ALA A 234 -10.58 -3.02 13.53
N ARG A 235 -9.44 -3.26 14.18
CA ARG A 235 -8.88 -2.41 15.24
C ARG A 235 -7.84 -1.51 14.65
N PHE A 236 -7.90 -0.22 14.99
CA PHE A 236 -6.97 0.79 14.49
C PHE A 236 -6.09 1.29 15.63
N VAL A 237 -4.80 1.36 15.36
CA VAL A 237 -3.76 1.76 16.31
C VAL A 237 -2.88 2.79 15.62
N ILE A 238 -2.54 3.88 16.30
CA ILE A 238 -1.78 4.99 15.71
C ILE A 238 -0.74 5.52 16.69
N SER A 239 0.40 5.97 16.18
CA SER A 239 1.50 6.47 17.02
C SER A 239 1.44 7.98 17.31
N SER A 240 0.52 8.73 16.72
CA SER A 240 0.31 10.17 16.95
C SER A 240 -1.12 10.51 17.38
N ASP A 241 -1.58 11.76 17.14
CA ASP A 241 -2.98 12.16 17.35
C ASP A 241 -3.91 11.37 16.42
N PRO A 242 -4.91 10.64 16.94
CA PRO A 242 -5.80 9.84 16.12
C PRO A 242 -6.83 10.66 15.32
N ALA A 243 -7.15 11.88 15.71
CA ALA A 243 -8.29 12.60 15.15
C ALA A 243 -8.23 12.81 13.63
N PRO A 244 -7.09 13.21 13.01
CA PRO A 244 -7.00 13.32 11.54
C PRO A 244 -7.16 11.97 10.84
N PHE A 245 -6.56 10.92 11.40
CA PHE A 245 -6.64 9.56 10.87
C PHE A 245 -8.08 9.02 10.94
N ASP A 246 -8.76 9.17 12.07
CA ASP A 246 -10.14 8.73 12.28
C ASP A 246 -11.09 9.34 11.25
N ALA A 247 -10.94 10.65 11.01
CA ALA A 247 -11.76 11.38 10.04
C ALA A 247 -11.53 10.85 8.61
N PHE A 248 -10.26 10.62 8.24
CA PHE A 248 -9.91 10.09 6.92
C PHE A 248 -10.38 8.64 6.76
N ALA A 249 -10.05 7.77 7.69
CA ALA A 249 -10.36 6.34 7.63
C ALA A 249 -11.86 6.08 7.60
N SER A 250 -12.64 6.81 8.42
CA SER A 250 -14.11 6.71 8.42
C SER A 250 -14.71 7.07 7.05
N ARG A 251 -14.16 8.07 6.37
CA ARG A 251 -14.62 8.49 5.05
C ARG A 251 -14.17 7.52 3.95
N TYR A 252 -12.93 7.05 4.02
CA TYR A 252 -12.35 6.22 2.94
C TYR A 252 -12.80 4.76 2.97
N LEU A 253 -12.87 4.15 4.15
CA LEU A 253 -13.18 2.72 4.28
C LEU A 253 -14.68 2.42 4.15
N GLU A 254 -15.55 3.36 4.49
CA GLU A 254 -17.02 3.21 4.43
C GLU A 254 -17.55 2.05 5.31
N ILE A 255 -16.81 1.70 6.37
CA ILE A 255 -17.17 0.63 7.33
C ILE A 255 -17.84 1.15 8.61
N GLY A 256 -18.17 2.44 8.64
CA GLY A 256 -18.69 3.14 9.81
C GLY A 256 -17.59 4.00 10.47
N PRO A 257 -17.90 4.59 11.64
CA PRO A 257 -16.97 5.46 12.35
C PRO A 257 -15.73 4.69 12.83
N VAL A 258 -14.55 5.13 12.38
CA VAL A 258 -13.26 4.63 12.86
C VAL A 258 -12.86 5.37 14.12
N ARG A 259 -12.28 4.67 15.06
CA ARG A 259 -11.69 5.17 16.30
C ARG A 259 -10.36 4.47 16.52
N ALA A 260 -9.27 5.18 16.30
CA ALA A 260 -7.94 4.64 16.52
C ALA A 260 -7.49 4.84 17.97
N GLU A 261 -6.83 3.84 18.49
CA GLU A 261 -6.18 3.87 19.79
C GLU A 261 -4.77 4.41 19.63
N ARG A 262 -4.41 5.42 20.41
CA ARG A 262 -3.04 5.94 20.41
C ARG A 262 -2.12 5.03 21.23
N VAL A 263 -1.00 4.64 20.63
CA VAL A 263 0.08 3.93 21.31
C VAL A 263 1.39 4.72 21.19
N PRO A 264 2.26 4.67 22.20
CA PRO A 264 3.56 5.31 22.10
C PRO A 264 4.42 4.61 21.05
N VAL A 265 5.24 5.37 20.34
CA VAL A 265 6.30 4.83 19.48
C VAL A 265 7.43 4.35 20.34
N MET A 266 8.02 3.21 20.02
CA MET A 266 9.29 2.82 20.62
C MET A 266 10.40 3.73 20.09
N GLU A 267 11.24 4.29 20.97
CA GLU A 267 12.41 5.06 20.57
C GLU A 267 13.41 4.13 19.86
N LEU A 268 14.11 4.65 18.84
CA LEU A 268 15.11 3.94 18.07
C LEU A 268 16.42 3.83 18.86
#